data_6b52139c426da68f363e0974b27ffa3e
#
_entry.id   6b52139c426da68f363e0974b27ffa3e
#
_cell.length_a   1.000
_cell.length_b   1.000
_cell.length_c   1.000
_cell.angle_alpha   90.00
_cell.angle_beta   90.00
_cell.angle_gamma   90.00
#
_symmetry.space_group_name_H-M   'P 1'
#
loop_
_entity.id
_entity.type
_entity.pdbx_description
1 polymer ?
#
loop_
_entity_poly.entity_id
_entity_poly.type
_entity_poly.pdbx_seq_one_letter_code
_entity_poly.pdbx_strand_id
1 'polypeptide(L)'
;MKTTNHIAKWIQAYFMLLFCISTVIFTACNEDKLNLDQEIYGLGGNDEQKNELDKWLYENYTQAYNIEVKYKWNSYELNTTAQRVPIMERFVKPSMDMIQRVWFEPYKQLAGDKFLREMTPKKIILVGSPEYNADGSQVLGQAEGARKITLFDGNSYNPSDADWIRSIMHTIEHEFAHILHQTKMYDSSFKDISAGDYNPTGWTSETEVSALLAGFYSAYAMSGVDEDFVEALGYGMPPTGG
;
A
#
# COMPACT_ATOMS: atom_id res chain seq x y z
N MET A 1 42.26 65.94 -23.54
CA MET A 1 42.35 65.31 -22.18
C MET A 1 41.09 65.34 -21.34
N LYS A 2 39.88 65.64 -21.86
CA LYS A 2 38.62 65.68 -21.05
C LYS A 2 37.70 64.47 -21.28
N THR A 3 37.86 63.70 -22.35
CA THR A 3 36.97 62.58 -22.72
C THR A 3 37.29 61.26 -22.01
N THR A 4 38.54 61.05 -21.59
CA THR A 4 38.96 59.84 -20.85
C THR A 4 38.40 59.76 -19.44
N ASN A 5 38.13 60.89 -18.78
CA ASN A 5 37.59 60.93 -17.42
C ASN A 5 36.09 60.57 -17.37
N HIS A 6 35.35 60.79 -18.44
CA HIS A 6 33.92 60.41 -18.46
C HIS A 6 33.73 58.92 -18.60
N ILE A 7 34.52 58.26 -19.46
CA ILE A 7 34.45 56.80 -19.68
C ILE A 7 34.83 56.05 -18.39
N ALA A 8 35.87 56.49 -17.68
CA ALA A 8 36.26 55.87 -16.40
C ALA A 8 35.18 55.99 -15.33
N LYS A 9 34.46 57.11 -15.26
CA LYS A 9 33.35 57.31 -14.34
C LYS A 9 32.14 56.40 -14.66
N TRP A 10 31.84 56.22 -15.94
CA TRP A 10 30.76 55.30 -16.35
C TRP A 10 31.11 53.85 -16.07
N ILE A 11 32.36 53.42 -16.28
CA ILE A 11 32.83 52.08 -15.95
C ILE A 11 32.78 51.84 -14.43
N GLN A 12 33.19 52.79 -13.62
CA GLN A 12 33.07 52.71 -12.16
C GLN A 12 31.60 52.60 -11.71
N ALA A 13 30.71 53.42 -12.27
CA ALA A 13 29.28 53.36 -11.95
C ALA A 13 28.66 52.03 -12.34
N TYR A 14 29.07 51.44 -13.47
CA TYR A 14 28.61 50.13 -13.93
C TYR A 14 29.07 48.97 -13.02
N PHE A 15 30.35 48.99 -12.59
CA PHE A 15 30.87 48.04 -11.60
C PHE A 15 30.21 48.14 -10.23
N MET A 16 29.91 49.38 -9.81
CA MET A 16 29.21 49.63 -8.54
C MET A 16 27.76 49.13 -8.59
N LEU A 17 27.09 49.32 -9.73
CA LEU A 17 25.72 48.79 -9.95
C LEU A 17 25.71 47.28 -9.97
N LEU A 18 26.67 46.61 -10.66
CA LEU A 18 26.82 45.16 -10.69
C LEU A 18 27.11 44.59 -9.29
N PHE A 19 27.94 45.26 -8.51
CA PHE A 19 28.24 44.87 -7.13
C PHE A 19 27.01 44.97 -6.22
N CYS A 20 26.21 46.05 -6.35
CA CYS A 20 24.96 46.18 -5.61
C CYS A 20 23.91 45.11 -5.99
N ILE A 21 23.83 44.74 -7.29
CA ILE A 21 22.91 43.68 -7.74
C ILE A 21 23.37 42.31 -7.21
N SER A 22 24.69 42.04 -7.16
CA SER A 22 25.19 40.76 -6.64
C SER A 22 24.97 40.60 -5.13
N THR A 23 24.99 41.68 -4.34
CA THR A 23 24.73 41.61 -2.90
C THR A 23 23.26 41.37 -2.57
N VAL A 24 22.33 41.80 -3.44
CA VAL A 24 20.89 41.58 -3.23
C VAL A 24 20.52 40.09 -3.50
N ILE A 25 21.24 39.40 -4.39
CA ILE A 25 20.97 38.00 -4.72
C ILE A 25 21.38 37.05 -3.57
N PHE A 26 22.36 37.42 -2.75
CA PHE A 26 22.82 36.57 -1.65
C PHE A 26 21.99 36.72 -0.34
N THR A 27 21.10 37.71 -0.25
CA THR A 27 20.20 37.84 0.93
C THR A 27 18.84 37.18 0.76
N ALA A 28 18.56 36.54 -0.40
CA ALA A 28 17.27 35.95 -0.69
C ALA A 28 17.09 34.51 -0.18
N CYS A 29 18.12 33.90 0.43
CA CYS A 29 18.01 32.57 1.06
C CYS A 29 18.28 32.70 2.57
N ASN A 30 17.42 33.39 3.30
CA ASN A 30 17.22 33.04 4.69
C ASN A 30 16.23 31.90 4.70
N GLU A 31 16.72 30.69 4.84
CA GLU A 31 15.86 29.59 5.28
C GLU A 31 15.33 29.99 6.66
N ASP A 32 14.04 30.34 6.71
CA ASP A 32 13.34 30.41 7.98
C ASP A 32 13.61 29.09 8.69
N LYS A 33 14.31 29.14 9.81
CA LYS A 33 14.50 27.95 10.64
C LYS A 33 13.11 27.49 11.01
N LEU A 34 12.67 26.37 10.42
CA LEU A 34 11.47 25.70 10.85
C LEU A 34 11.53 25.56 12.36
N ASN A 35 10.61 26.21 13.04
CA ASN A 35 10.46 26.02 14.47
C ASN A 35 9.91 24.62 14.67
N LEU A 36 10.79 23.66 14.88
CA LEU A 36 10.46 22.24 15.11
C LEU A 36 9.68 22.02 16.41
N ASP A 37 9.57 23.05 17.25
CA ASP A 37 8.78 23.02 18.49
C ASP A 37 7.31 23.45 18.24
N GLN A 38 6.96 23.92 17.05
CA GLN A 38 5.58 24.14 16.65
C GLN A 38 5.08 22.99 15.79
N GLU A 39 4.17 22.22 16.35
CA GLU A 39 3.42 21.20 15.62
C GLU A 39 2.67 21.83 14.46
N ILE A 40 2.97 21.36 13.24
CA ILE A 40 2.22 21.76 12.06
C ILE A 40 0.98 20.89 12.01
N TYR A 41 -0.15 21.42 12.43
CA TYR A 41 -1.45 20.76 12.38
C TYR A 41 -1.71 20.21 10.98
N GLY A 42 -1.93 18.90 10.88
CA GLY A 42 -2.34 18.22 9.65
C GLY A 42 -1.23 17.63 8.78
N LEU A 43 0.05 17.75 9.14
CA LEU A 43 1.15 17.07 8.43
C LEU A 43 1.64 15.82 9.17
N GLY A 44 0.72 14.96 9.62
CA GLY A 44 1.08 13.62 10.11
C GLY A 44 1.92 13.58 11.38
N GLY A 45 1.89 14.65 12.19
CA GLY A 45 2.41 14.65 13.54
C GLY A 45 1.66 13.62 14.39
N ASN A 46 2.37 12.89 15.22
CA ASN A 46 1.88 11.79 16.04
C ASN A 46 0.96 12.22 17.22
N ASP A 47 0.25 13.34 17.12
CA ASP A 47 -0.43 13.95 18.26
C ASP A 47 -1.93 13.73 18.38
N GLU A 48 -2.48 12.83 17.58
CA GLU A 48 -3.70 12.19 18.03
C GLU A 48 -3.36 11.41 19.32
N GLN A 49 -4.05 11.73 20.41
CA GLN A 49 -3.88 10.98 21.67
C GLN A 49 -3.98 9.49 21.37
N LYS A 50 -2.84 8.80 21.39
CA LYS A 50 -2.76 7.37 21.13
C LYS A 50 -3.52 6.66 22.23
N ASN A 51 -4.62 6.00 21.86
CA ASN A 51 -5.34 5.12 22.75
C ASN A 51 -4.58 3.79 22.93
N GLU A 52 -5.08 2.91 23.79
CA GLU A 52 -4.44 1.61 24.06
C GLU A 52 -4.38 0.72 22.81
N LEU A 53 -5.37 0.84 21.90
CA LEU A 53 -5.36 0.13 20.63
C LEU A 53 -4.25 0.65 19.71
N ASP A 54 -4.04 1.97 19.62
CA ASP A 54 -2.95 2.56 18.83
C ASP A 54 -1.57 2.10 19.33
N LYS A 55 -1.39 2.02 20.65
CA LYS A 55 -0.14 1.51 21.25
C LYS A 55 0.07 0.04 20.93
N TRP A 56 -0.99 -0.76 21.07
CA TRP A 56 -0.95 -2.19 20.74
C TRP A 56 -0.60 -2.42 19.26
N LEU A 57 -1.21 -1.68 18.33
CA LEU A 57 -0.90 -1.75 16.90
C LEU A 57 0.56 -1.34 16.62
N TYR A 58 1.03 -0.30 17.28
CA TYR A 58 2.42 0.14 17.14
C TYR A 58 3.41 -0.93 17.58
N GLU A 59 3.22 -1.51 18.76
CA GLU A 59 4.12 -2.53 19.32
C GLU A 59 4.11 -3.82 18.50
N ASN A 60 2.94 -4.30 18.09
CA ASN A 60 2.79 -5.60 17.45
C ASN A 60 3.03 -5.57 15.93
N TYR A 61 2.87 -4.42 15.27
CA TYR A 61 2.98 -4.31 13.81
C TYR A 61 4.05 -3.31 13.36
N THR A 62 4.05 -2.10 13.91
CA THR A 62 5.02 -1.08 13.47
C THR A 62 6.43 -1.41 13.93
N GLN A 63 6.62 -1.70 15.21
CA GLN A 63 7.93 -2.07 15.75
C GLN A 63 8.37 -3.46 15.27
N ALA A 64 7.44 -4.43 15.26
CA ALA A 64 7.76 -5.81 14.94
C ALA A 64 8.11 -6.00 13.45
N TYR A 65 7.30 -5.42 12.54
CA TYR A 65 7.35 -5.70 11.11
C TYR A 65 7.50 -4.47 10.21
N ASN A 66 7.57 -3.26 10.78
CA ASN A 66 7.58 -1.99 10.05
C ASN A 66 6.30 -1.80 9.21
N ILE A 67 5.15 -2.18 9.78
CA ILE A 67 3.84 -2.08 9.16
C ILE A 67 3.00 -1.06 9.94
N GLU A 68 2.53 -0.02 9.27
CA GLU A 68 1.57 0.92 9.81
C GLU A 68 0.15 0.38 9.60
N VAL A 69 -0.61 0.20 10.68
CA VAL A 69 -2.03 -0.20 10.60
C VAL A 69 -2.91 1.02 10.80
N LYS A 70 -3.74 1.33 9.81
CA LYS A 70 -4.70 2.43 9.81
C LYS A 70 -6.12 1.89 9.93
N TYR A 71 -6.88 2.39 10.90
CA TYR A 71 -8.29 2.04 11.10
C TYR A 71 -9.18 3.28 11.30
N LYS A 72 -8.57 4.42 11.61
CA LYS A 72 -9.25 5.72 11.69
C LYS A 72 -9.43 6.29 10.30
N TRP A 73 -10.53 7.01 10.09
CA TRP A 73 -10.82 7.61 8.79
C TRP A 73 -9.73 8.61 8.40
N ASN A 74 -9.22 8.47 7.18
CA ASN A 74 -8.32 9.43 6.57
C ASN A 74 -8.69 9.59 5.09
N SER A 75 -9.23 10.74 4.72
CA SER A 75 -9.66 11.04 3.35
C SER A 75 -8.52 11.07 2.32
N TYR A 76 -7.28 11.23 2.77
CA TYR A 76 -6.10 11.22 1.88
C TYR A 76 -5.63 9.80 1.54
N GLU A 77 -5.97 8.81 2.38
CA GLU A 77 -5.55 7.43 2.20
C GLU A 77 -6.56 6.60 1.40
N LEU A 78 -7.80 7.03 1.36
CA LEU A 78 -8.90 6.33 0.73
C LEU A 78 -9.48 7.18 -0.40
N ASN A 79 -9.85 6.53 -1.50
CA ASN A 79 -10.57 7.21 -2.58
C ASN A 79 -11.89 7.77 -2.06
N THR A 80 -12.07 9.09 -2.17
CA THR A 80 -13.24 9.82 -1.64
C THR A 80 -14.50 9.66 -2.48
N THR A 81 -14.43 9.04 -3.66
CA THR A 81 -15.59 8.84 -4.55
C THR A 81 -16.51 7.71 -4.08
N ALA A 82 -16.03 6.80 -3.25
CA ALA A 82 -16.80 5.70 -2.69
C ALA A 82 -17.29 6.04 -1.27
N GLN A 83 -18.51 5.64 -0.96
CA GLN A 83 -19.07 5.75 0.39
C GLN A 83 -18.51 4.64 1.26
N ARG A 84 -17.48 4.95 2.05
CA ARG A 84 -16.82 3.99 2.94
C ARG A 84 -17.09 4.34 4.39
N VAL A 85 -17.25 3.31 5.21
CA VAL A 85 -17.46 3.43 6.66
C VAL A 85 -16.20 2.93 7.38
N PRO A 86 -15.70 3.67 8.37
CA PRO A 86 -14.58 3.20 9.19
C PRO A 86 -14.88 1.85 9.85
N ILE A 87 -13.86 1.04 10.06
CA ILE A 87 -14.00 -0.14 10.91
C ILE A 87 -14.26 0.29 12.35
N MET A 88 -15.17 -0.40 13.03
CA MET A 88 -15.42 -0.17 14.45
C MET A 88 -14.22 -0.68 15.28
N GLU A 89 -13.76 0.11 16.23
CA GLU A 89 -12.56 -0.19 17.04
C GLU A 89 -12.58 -1.60 17.64
N ARG A 90 -13.76 -2.09 18.07
CA ARG A 90 -13.93 -3.44 18.64
C ARG A 90 -13.54 -4.57 17.68
N PHE A 91 -13.54 -4.34 16.38
CA PHE A 91 -13.17 -5.32 15.36
C PHE A 91 -11.72 -5.23 14.92
N VAL A 92 -11.03 -4.11 15.20
CA VAL A 92 -9.64 -3.90 14.76
C VAL A 92 -8.71 -4.95 15.34
N LYS A 93 -8.67 -5.07 16.67
CA LYS A 93 -7.80 -6.05 17.32
C LYS A 93 -8.12 -7.49 16.92
N PRO A 94 -9.39 -7.96 16.96
CA PRO A 94 -9.73 -9.31 16.51
C PRO A 94 -9.33 -9.59 15.05
N SER A 95 -9.54 -8.64 14.12
CA SER A 95 -9.14 -8.78 12.73
C SER A 95 -7.62 -8.90 12.58
N MET A 96 -6.87 -8.06 13.29
CA MET A 96 -5.41 -8.11 13.25
C MET A 96 -4.85 -9.36 13.93
N ASP A 97 -5.45 -9.84 15.04
CA ASP A 97 -5.07 -11.11 15.67
C ASP A 97 -5.35 -12.30 14.73
N MET A 98 -6.41 -12.25 13.93
CA MET A 98 -6.67 -13.24 12.87
C MET A 98 -5.55 -13.19 11.82
N ILE A 99 -5.27 -12.01 11.25
CA ILE A 99 -4.20 -11.80 10.26
C ILE A 99 -2.86 -12.31 10.79
N GLN A 100 -2.54 -12.04 12.05
CA GLN A 100 -1.33 -12.53 12.69
C GLN A 100 -1.25 -14.06 12.63
N ARG A 101 -2.32 -14.74 13.01
CA ARG A 101 -2.33 -16.21 13.09
C ARG A 101 -2.34 -16.89 11.74
N VAL A 102 -3.09 -16.34 10.77
CA VAL A 102 -3.35 -17.04 9.53
C VAL A 102 -2.41 -16.62 8.40
N TRP A 103 -1.77 -15.46 8.51
CA TRP A 103 -0.81 -14.96 7.53
C TRP A 103 0.60 -14.87 8.09
N PHE A 104 0.86 -14.07 9.14
CA PHE A 104 2.21 -13.82 9.60
C PHE A 104 2.89 -15.05 10.23
N GLU A 105 2.19 -15.79 11.08
CA GLU A 105 2.78 -16.96 11.76
C GLU A 105 3.26 -18.04 10.78
N PRO A 106 2.51 -18.44 9.73
CA PRO A 106 3.00 -19.39 8.74
C PRO A 106 4.26 -18.91 8.03
N TYR A 107 4.27 -17.68 7.54
CA TYR A 107 5.46 -17.13 6.87
C TYR A 107 6.66 -16.97 7.82
N LYS A 108 6.42 -16.60 9.06
CA LYS A 108 7.46 -16.53 10.08
C LYS A 108 8.10 -17.89 10.34
N GLN A 109 7.30 -18.93 10.40
CA GLN A 109 7.80 -20.30 10.60
C GLN A 109 8.59 -20.81 9.38
N LEU A 110 8.15 -20.48 8.17
CA LEU A 110 8.76 -20.98 6.94
C LEU A 110 9.96 -20.14 6.48
N ALA A 111 9.89 -18.83 6.57
CA ALA A 111 10.87 -17.92 5.98
C ALA A 111 11.55 -16.99 7.00
N GLY A 112 11.06 -16.94 8.23
CA GLY A 112 11.63 -16.16 9.33
C GLY A 112 11.23 -14.69 9.38
N ASP A 113 11.58 -14.04 10.51
CA ASP A 113 11.23 -12.63 10.77
C ASP A 113 11.81 -11.65 9.75
N LYS A 114 13.01 -11.94 9.23
CA LYS A 114 13.65 -11.07 8.23
C LYS A 114 12.82 -10.98 6.96
N PHE A 115 12.32 -12.11 6.47
CA PHE A 115 11.46 -12.17 5.30
C PHE A 115 10.21 -11.31 5.47
N LEU A 116 9.51 -11.45 6.60
CA LEU A 116 8.34 -10.64 6.90
C LEU A 116 8.64 -9.15 6.91
N ARG A 117 9.72 -8.73 7.57
CA ARG A 117 10.10 -7.31 7.63
C ARG A 117 10.43 -6.72 6.26
N GLU A 118 10.97 -7.49 5.35
CA GLU A 118 11.37 -7.05 4.02
C GLU A 118 10.22 -7.11 3.01
N MET A 119 9.39 -8.16 3.05
CA MET A 119 8.41 -8.47 2.02
C MET A 119 7.00 -8.02 2.33
N THR A 120 6.62 -7.86 3.60
CA THR A 120 5.25 -7.42 3.92
C THR A 120 4.99 -5.97 3.48
N PRO A 121 3.73 -5.63 3.19
CA PRO A 121 3.35 -4.25 2.89
C PRO A 121 3.73 -3.33 4.06
N LYS A 122 4.00 -2.08 3.77
CA LYS A 122 4.36 -1.10 4.80
C LYS A 122 3.13 -0.46 5.44
N LYS A 123 1.96 -0.71 4.87
CA LYS A 123 0.69 -0.17 5.38
C LYS A 123 -0.44 -1.18 5.17
N ILE A 124 -1.23 -1.35 6.21
CA ILE A 124 -2.52 -2.05 6.17
C ILE A 124 -3.60 -1.05 6.57
N ILE A 125 -4.62 -0.90 5.72
CA ILE A 125 -5.79 -0.06 6.00
C ILE A 125 -6.99 -0.96 6.21
N LEU A 126 -7.69 -0.77 7.33
CA LEU A 126 -8.91 -1.51 7.65
C LEU A 126 -10.12 -0.62 7.43
N VAL A 127 -10.99 -1.03 6.52
CA VAL A 127 -12.26 -0.37 6.19
C VAL A 127 -13.42 -1.22 6.70
N GLY A 128 -14.41 -0.58 7.30
CA GLY A 128 -15.53 -1.30 7.92
C GLY A 128 -16.59 -1.77 6.94
N SER A 129 -16.83 -1.00 5.87
CA SER A 129 -17.82 -1.35 4.84
C SER A 129 -17.20 -2.21 3.74
N PRO A 130 -18.02 -3.02 3.03
CA PRO A 130 -17.60 -3.61 1.78
C PRO A 130 -17.32 -2.54 0.71
N GLU A 131 -16.57 -2.93 -0.31
CA GLU A 131 -16.38 -2.19 -1.55
C GLU A 131 -17.01 -3.00 -2.69
N TYR A 132 -17.50 -2.32 -3.74
CA TYR A 132 -18.13 -2.98 -4.87
C TYR A 132 -17.60 -2.45 -6.19
N ASN A 133 -17.37 -3.34 -7.12
CA ASN A 133 -17.10 -3.01 -8.51
C ASN A 133 -18.36 -2.52 -9.22
N ALA A 134 -18.21 -1.95 -10.42
CA ALA A 134 -19.33 -1.46 -11.22
C ALA A 134 -20.31 -2.57 -11.63
N ASP A 135 -19.87 -3.81 -11.69
CA ASP A 135 -20.69 -4.99 -11.99
C ASP A 135 -21.42 -5.55 -10.75
N GLY A 136 -21.21 -4.95 -9.58
CA GLY A 136 -21.81 -5.37 -8.31
C GLY A 136 -21.05 -6.46 -7.56
N SER A 137 -19.91 -6.93 -8.08
CA SER A 137 -19.04 -7.86 -7.34
C SER A 137 -18.40 -7.18 -6.14
N GLN A 138 -18.30 -7.90 -5.02
CA GLN A 138 -17.70 -7.39 -3.79
C GLN A 138 -16.18 -7.49 -3.85
N VAL A 139 -15.52 -6.40 -3.46
CA VAL A 139 -14.07 -6.33 -3.30
C VAL A 139 -13.75 -6.42 -1.81
N LEU A 140 -13.01 -7.43 -1.40
CA LEU A 140 -12.60 -7.65 0.00
C LEU A 140 -11.23 -7.07 0.32
N GLY A 141 -10.40 -6.82 -0.69
CA GLY A 141 -9.12 -6.16 -0.53
C GLY A 141 -8.60 -5.54 -1.82
N GLN A 142 -7.58 -4.73 -1.68
CA GLN A 142 -6.91 -4.07 -2.79
C GLN A 142 -5.47 -3.74 -2.39
N ALA A 143 -4.49 -4.13 -3.23
CA ALA A 143 -3.13 -3.65 -3.08
C ALA A 143 -2.85 -2.43 -3.94
N GLU A 144 -1.98 -1.57 -3.45
CA GLU A 144 -1.51 -0.41 -4.18
C GLU A 144 0.03 -0.30 -4.10
N GLY A 145 0.67 -0.36 -5.26
CA GLY A 145 2.09 -0.08 -5.42
C GLY A 145 3.02 -0.97 -4.61
N ALA A 146 2.67 -2.24 -4.39
CA ALA A 146 3.45 -3.21 -3.62
C ALA A 146 3.76 -2.77 -2.16
N ARG A 147 3.02 -1.79 -1.62
CA ARG A 147 3.33 -1.22 -0.30
C ARG A 147 2.14 -1.10 0.64
N LYS A 148 0.93 -1.10 0.10
CA LYS A 148 -0.29 -0.87 0.87
C LYS A 148 -1.30 -1.94 0.52
N ILE A 149 -1.90 -2.55 1.53
CA ILE A 149 -3.09 -3.41 1.40
C ILE A 149 -4.24 -2.72 2.12
N THR A 150 -5.36 -2.54 1.45
CA THR A 150 -6.62 -2.09 2.04
C THR A 150 -7.54 -3.31 2.15
N LEU A 151 -8.04 -3.59 3.34
CA LEU A 151 -9.01 -4.65 3.60
C LEU A 151 -10.36 -4.04 3.89
N PHE A 152 -11.36 -4.49 3.18
CA PHE A 152 -12.74 -4.03 3.30
C PHE A 152 -13.59 -5.00 4.14
N ASP A 153 -14.81 -4.59 4.44
CA ASP A 153 -15.82 -5.39 5.15
C ASP A 153 -15.43 -5.81 6.58
N GLY A 154 -14.52 -5.08 7.21
CA GLY A 154 -14.06 -5.39 8.58
C GLY A 154 -15.16 -5.36 9.65
N ASN A 155 -16.29 -4.66 9.41
CA ASN A 155 -17.42 -4.64 10.32
C ASN A 155 -18.25 -5.93 10.28
N SER A 156 -18.07 -6.76 9.27
CA SER A 156 -18.68 -8.09 9.15
C SER A 156 -17.83 -9.19 9.80
N TYR A 157 -16.70 -8.83 10.45
CA TYR A 157 -15.82 -9.80 11.09
C TYR A 157 -16.60 -10.72 12.03
N ASN A 158 -16.53 -12.02 11.74
CA ASN A 158 -17.08 -13.09 12.53
C ASN A 158 -16.10 -14.26 12.63
N PRO A 159 -15.51 -14.53 13.80
CA PRO A 159 -14.53 -15.61 13.94
C PRO A 159 -15.09 -17.01 13.71
N SER A 160 -16.41 -17.16 13.66
CA SER A 160 -17.11 -18.42 13.40
C SER A 160 -17.48 -18.60 11.93
N ASP A 161 -17.29 -17.57 11.10
CA ASP A 161 -17.56 -17.60 9.67
C ASP A 161 -16.29 -18.00 8.92
N ALA A 162 -16.16 -19.32 8.71
CA ALA A 162 -14.99 -19.88 8.04
C ALA A 162 -14.88 -19.44 6.55
N ASP A 163 -16.01 -19.19 5.91
CA ASP A 163 -16.03 -18.78 4.50
C ASP A 163 -15.58 -17.32 4.34
N TRP A 164 -16.06 -16.44 5.22
CA TRP A 164 -15.58 -15.06 5.26
C TRP A 164 -14.07 -15.00 5.56
N ILE A 165 -13.60 -15.73 6.58
CA ILE A 165 -12.18 -15.79 6.92
C ILE A 165 -11.34 -16.28 5.73
N ARG A 166 -11.80 -17.35 5.05
CA ARG A 166 -11.12 -17.89 3.87
C ARG A 166 -11.04 -16.88 2.73
N SER A 167 -12.12 -16.14 2.50
CA SER A 167 -12.16 -15.12 1.45
C SER A 167 -11.18 -13.95 1.74
N ILE A 168 -11.14 -13.47 2.98
CA ILE A 168 -10.16 -12.44 3.40
C ILE A 168 -8.73 -12.96 3.29
N MET A 169 -8.50 -14.21 3.67
CA MET A 169 -7.18 -14.84 3.56
C MET A 169 -6.73 -14.95 2.12
N HIS A 170 -7.59 -15.49 1.24
CA HIS A 170 -7.31 -15.56 -0.18
C HIS A 170 -6.94 -14.17 -0.73
N THR A 171 -7.71 -13.14 -0.38
CA THR A 171 -7.42 -11.77 -0.78
C THR A 171 -6.03 -11.29 -0.28
N ILE A 172 -5.70 -11.53 0.99
CA ILE A 172 -4.41 -11.13 1.56
C ILE A 172 -3.26 -11.85 0.83
N GLU A 173 -3.39 -13.16 0.61
CA GLU A 173 -2.37 -13.96 -0.08
C GLU A 173 -2.21 -13.53 -1.54
N HIS A 174 -3.30 -13.27 -2.24
CA HIS A 174 -3.32 -12.73 -3.60
C HIS A 174 -2.52 -11.41 -3.67
N GLU A 175 -2.87 -10.44 -2.83
CA GLU A 175 -2.21 -9.13 -2.80
C GLU A 175 -0.74 -9.24 -2.36
N PHE A 176 -0.45 -10.14 -1.42
CA PHE A 176 0.92 -10.38 -1.00
C PHE A 176 1.74 -11.06 -2.09
N ALA A 177 1.16 -11.97 -2.84
CA ALA A 177 1.81 -12.59 -3.99
C ALA A 177 2.20 -11.55 -5.07
N HIS A 178 1.37 -10.52 -5.30
CA HIS A 178 1.74 -9.37 -6.13
C HIS A 178 2.99 -8.65 -5.60
N ILE A 179 3.08 -8.42 -4.29
CA ILE A 179 4.27 -7.81 -3.67
C ILE A 179 5.51 -8.69 -3.87
N LEU A 180 5.35 -10.00 -3.71
CA LEU A 180 6.45 -10.96 -3.86
C LEU A 180 6.99 -10.98 -5.29
N HIS A 181 6.13 -11.14 -6.31
CA HIS A 181 6.61 -11.23 -7.69
C HIS A 181 7.11 -9.89 -8.23
N GLN A 182 6.61 -8.74 -7.75
CA GLN A 182 7.16 -7.42 -8.08
C GLN A 182 8.54 -7.19 -7.47
N THR A 183 8.83 -7.85 -6.35
CA THR A 183 10.16 -7.78 -5.70
C THR A 183 11.13 -8.81 -6.32
N LYS A 184 10.64 -10.01 -6.59
CA LYS A 184 11.38 -11.10 -7.21
C LYS A 184 10.48 -11.79 -8.24
N MET A 185 10.65 -11.41 -9.51
CA MET A 185 9.86 -11.97 -10.59
C MET A 185 9.97 -13.49 -10.65
N TYR A 186 8.87 -14.17 -10.92
CA TYR A 186 8.81 -15.59 -11.21
C TYR A 186 9.59 -15.95 -12.48
N ASP A 187 9.90 -17.24 -12.68
CA ASP A 187 10.61 -17.69 -13.87
C ASP A 187 9.81 -17.39 -15.14
N SER A 188 10.51 -16.93 -16.18
CA SER A 188 9.86 -16.55 -17.46
C SER A 188 9.12 -17.71 -18.14
N SER A 189 9.49 -18.95 -17.85
CA SER A 189 8.81 -20.16 -18.36
C SER A 189 7.38 -20.29 -17.86
N PHE A 190 7.02 -19.65 -16.73
CA PHE A 190 5.64 -19.61 -16.26
C PHE A 190 4.70 -18.98 -17.29
N LYS A 191 5.16 -17.97 -18.01
CA LYS A 191 4.38 -17.29 -19.07
C LYS A 191 4.00 -18.20 -20.24
N ASP A 192 4.76 -19.26 -20.45
CA ASP A 192 4.57 -20.19 -21.56
C ASP A 192 3.57 -21.30 -21.22
N ILE A 193 3.26 -21.53 -19.94
CA ILE A 193 2.40 -22.62 -19.48
C ILE A 193 0.98 -22.48 -20.04
N SER A 194 0.39 -21.28 -19.91
CA SER A 194 -1.00 -21.00 -20.30
C SER A 194 -1.08 -19.93 -21.41
N ALA A 195 -0.01 -19.72 -22.19
CA ALA A 195 0.15 -18.60 -23.12
C ALA A 195 -0.98 -18.44 -24.16
N GLY A 196 -1.69 -19.50 -24.52
CA GLY A 196 -2.77 -19.48 -25.50
C GLY A 196 -4.17 -19.34 -24.92
N ASP A 197 -4.32 -19.45 -23.60
CA ASP A 197 -5.60 -19.65 -22.94
C ASP A 197 -6.05 -18.46 -22.08
N TYR A 198 -5.22 -17.38 -22.00
CA TYR A 198 -5.61 -16.14 -21.35
C TYR A 198 -6.76 -15.44 -22.08
N ASN A 199 -7.74 -14.95 -21.30
CA ASN A 199 -8.91 -14.22 -21.79
C ASN A 199 -9.07 -12.87 -21.06
N PRO A 200 -8.21 -11.87 -21.31
CA PRO A 200 -8.13 -10.61 -20.52
C PRO A 200 -9.42 -9.80 -20.52
N THR A 201 -10.24 -9.92 -21.56
CA THR A 201 -11.49 -9.13 -21.69
C THR A 201 -12.75 -9.94 -21.46
N GLY A 202 -12.66 -11.27 -21.52
CA GLY A 202 -13.82 -12.17 -21.46
C GLY A 202 -13.85 -13.07 -20.22
N TRP A 203 -12.85 -13.00 -19.34
CA TRP A 203 -12.76 -13.86 -18.16
C TRP A 203 -14.00 -13.77 -17.24
N THR A 204 -14.64 -12.60 -17.17
CA THR A 204 -15.87 -12.41 -16.38
C THR A 204 -17.05 -13.24 -16.87
N SER A 205 -16.98 -13.77 -18.10
CA SER A 205 -17.98 -14.67 -18.68
C SER A 205 -17.61 -16.15 -18.54
N GLU A 206 -16.41 -16.42 -18.06
CA GLU A 206 -15.94 -17.77 -17.79
C GLU A 206 -16.51 -18.30 -16.48
N THR A 207 -16.64 -19.62 -16.39
CA THR A 207 -16.98 -20.28 -15.13
C THR A 207 -15.72 -20.79 -14.44
N GLU A 208 -15.77 -20.97 -13.12
CA GLU A 208 -14.67 -21.61 -12.38
C GLU A 208 -14.33 -22.99 -12.96
N VAL A 209 -15.35 -23.74 -13.41
CA VAL A 209 -15.16 -25.06 -14.03
C VAL A 209 -14.43 -24.95 -15.36
N SER A 210 -14.79 -23.99 -16.23
CA SER A 210 -14.08 -23.79 -17.51
C SER A 210 -12.63 -23.36 -17.29
N ALA A 211 -12.37 -22.50 -16.32
CA ALA A 211 -11.03 -22.08 -15.95
C ALA A 211 -10.18 -23.25 -15.44
N LEU A 212 -10.71 -24.05 -14.52
CA LEU A 212 -10.02 -25.25 -14.01
C LEU A 212 -9.70 -26.26 -15.11
N LEU A 213 -10.62 -26.48 -16.08
CA LEU A 213 -10.37 -27.36 -17.23
C LEU A 213 -9.31 -26.80 -18.18
N ALA A 214 -9.14 -25.50 -18.25
CA ALA A 214 -8.08 -24.82 -19.01
C ALA A 214 -6.75 -24.75 -18.23
N GLY A 215 -6.70 -25.20 -16.98
CA GLY A 215 -5.49 -25.25 -16.15
C GLY A 215 -5.29 -24.06 -15.21
N PHE A 216 -6.27 -23.16 -15.10
CA PHE A 216 -6.26 -22.03 -14.20
C PHE A 216 -6.92 -22.35 -12.85
N TYR A 217 -6.48 -21.70 -11.77
CA TYR A 217 -7.10 -21.88 -10.45
C TYR A 217 -8.45 -21.19 -10.30
N SER A 218 -8.69 -20.11 -11.07
CA SER A 218 -9.95 -19.35 -11.07
C SER A 218 -10.22 -18.76 -12.44
N ALA A 219 -11.45 -18.32 -12.68
CA ALA A 219 -11.80 -17.55 -13.87
C ALA A 219 -10.98 -16.23 -13.91
N TYR A 220 -10.72 -15.64 -12.75
CA TYR A 220 -9.92 -14.41 -12.66
C TYR A 220 -8.47 -14.62 -13.08
N ALA A 221 -7.87 -15.77 -12.81
CA ALA A 221 -6.53 -16.12 -13.29
C ALA A 221 -6.38 -16.01 -14.81
N MET A 222 -7.47 -16.24 -15.57
CA MET A 222 -7.46 -16.10 -17.04
C MET A 222 -7.30 -14.65 -17.52
N SER A 223 -7.43 -13.66 -16.64
CA SER A 223 -7.31 -12.24 -16.99
C SER A 223 -5.89 -11.83 -17.40
N GLY A 224 -4.87 -12.52 -16.93
CA GLY A 224 -3.48 -12.24 -17.26
C GLY A 224 -2.47 -13.09 -16.51
N VAL A 225 -1.23 -13.08 -17.00
CA VAL A 225 -0.14 -13.91 -16.48
C VAL A 225 0.17 -13.62 -15.00
N ASP A 226 0.16 -12.35 -14.61
CA ASP A 226 0.47 -11.98 -13.23
C ASP A 226 -0.66 -12.39 -12.28
N GLU A 227 -1.93 -12.30 -12.74
CA GLU A 227 -3.09 -12.77 -11.98
C GLU A 227 -3.09 -14.30 -11.84
N ASP A 228 -2.73 -15.03 -12.91
CA ASP A 228 -2.57 -16.48 -12.87
C ASP A 228 -1.53 -16.91 -11.83
N PHE A 229 -0.39 -16.22 -11.81
CA PHE A 229 0.67 -16.50 -10.85
C PHE A 229 0.22 -16.27 -9.40
N VAL A 230 -0.46 -15.16 -9.12
CA VAL A 230 -0.88 -14.83 -7.74
C VAL A 230 -2.06 -15.68 -7.29
N GLU A 231 -2.98 -16.02 -8.19
CA GLU A 231 -4.06 -16.97 -7.91
C GLU A 231 -3.52 -18.37 -7.61
N ALA A 232 -2.52 -18.85 -8.37
CA ALA A 232 -1.84 -20.10 -8.10
C ALA A 232 -1.19 -20.14 -6.71
N LEU A 233 -0.62 -19.03 -6.24
CA LEU A 233 -0.07 -18.92 -4.89
C LEU A 233 -1.18 -18.84 -3.83
N GLY A 234 -2.21 -18.03 -4.05
CA GLY A 234 -3.32 -17.84 -3.10
C GLY A 234 -4.13 -19.12 -2.85
N TYR A 235 -4.39 -19.91 -3.90
CA TYR A 235 -5.08 -21.19 -3.78
C TYR A 235 -4.15 -22.36 -3.41
N GLY A 236 -2.87 -22.27 -3.77
CA GLY A 236 -1.89 -23.33 -3.53
C GLY A 236 -1.40 -23.43 -2.08
N MET A 237 -1.68 -22.45 -1.26
CA MET A 237 -1.38 -22.52 0.18
C MET A 237 -2.37 -23.49 0.84
N PRO A 238 -1.91 -24.60 1.42
CA PRO A 238 -2.81 -25.48 2.15
C PRO A 238 -3.43 -24.72 3.30
N PRO A 239 -4.72 -24.94 3.62
CA PRO A 239 -5.32 -24.37 4.81
C PRO A 239 -4.46 -24.75 6.01
N THR A 240 -3.90 -23.76 6.70
CA THR A 240 -3.07 -24.00 7.87
C THR A 240 -3.87 -24.75 8.90
N GLY A 241 -3.47 -25.98 9.13
CA GLY A 241 -3.87 -27.05 9.94
C GLY A 241 -5.02 -26.90 10.93
N GLY A 242 -5.82 -27.96 11.00
CA GLY A 242 -6.65 -28.22 12.14
C GLY A 242 -5.85 -28.60 13.36
#